data_b6d09094fecae79f459f863f302ffbd4
#
_entry.id   b6d09094fecae79f459f863f302ffbd4
#
_cell.length_a   1.000
_cell.length_b   1.000
_cell.length_c   1.000
_cell.angle_alpha   90.00
_cell.angle_beta   90.00
_cell.angle_gamma   90.00
#
_symmetry.space_group_name_H-M   'P 1'
#
loop_
_entity.id
_entity.type
_entity.pdbx_description
1 polymer ?
#
loop_
_entity_poly.entity_id
_entity_poly.type
_entity_poly.pdbx_seq_one_letter_code
_entity_poly.pdbx_strand_id
1 'polypeptide(L)'
;HLSELELLAETAGAEVIGKITQRISKINSATFIGKGKSNQIISQAIELNAKLIIFDDELSPAQIKNYHNLSDKIKVLDRSGLILDIFRKHARTKEATTQVDLAYLEYLLPRLTRQWTHLERQMGGIGTRAGMGETQIEVDRRLVRGRITRLKKDLIRIEKERHTQSMRRDSEYRVSL
;
A
#
# COMPACT_ATOMS: atom_id res chain seq x y z
N HIS A 1 16.53 3.35 -13.98
CA HIS A 1 15.23 2.97 -13.41
C HIS A 1 15.32 1.74 -12.50
N LEU A 2 15.82 0.55 -12.99
CA LEU A 2 15.86 -0.66 -12.14
C LEU A 2 16.80 -0.55 -10.92
N SER A 3 17.91 0.17 -11.03
CA SER A 3 18.82 0.42 -9.90
C SER A 3 18.16 1.28 -8.81
N GLU A 4 17.29 2.20 -9.20
CA GLU A 4 16.51 3.02 -8.28
C GLU A 4 15.44 2.18 -7.58
N LEU A 5 14.72 1.33 -8.32
CA LEU A 5 13.73 0.42 -7.74
C LEU A 5 14.37 -0.57 -6.76
N GLU A 6 15.56 -1.08 -7.07
CA GLU A 6 16.34 -1.93 -6.17
C GLU A 6 16.65 -1.21 -4.86
N LEU A 7 17.17 0.02 -4.92
CA LEU A 7 17.46 0.82 -3.74
C LEU A 7 16.19 1.09 -2.90
N LEU A 8 15.07 1.34 -3.55
CA LEU A 8 13.78 1.48 -2.85
C LEU A 8 13.35 0.17 -2.16
N ALA A 9 13.50 -0.97 -2.84
CA ALA A 9 13.17 -2.27 -2.25
C ALA A 9 14.05 -2.59 -1.04
N GLU A 10 15.36 -2.35 -1.13
CA GLU A 10 16.31 -2.49 -0.02
C GLU A 10 15.98 -1.54 1.14
N THR A 11 15.62 -0.29 0.84
CA THR A 11 15.16 0.69 1.86
C THR A 11 13.89 0.21 2.57
N ALA A 12 13.01 -0.49 1.86
CA ALA A 12 11.85 -1.15 2.44
C ALA A 12 12.21 -2.41 3.27
N GLY A 13 13.47 -2.84 3.24
CA GLY A 13 13.97 -4.03 3.95
C GLY A 13 13.76 -5.33 3.18
N ALA A 14 13.60 -5.26 1.84
CA ALA A 14 13.56 -6.44 0.99
C ALA A 14 14.97 -6.78 0.46
N GLU A 15 15.23 -8.07 0.27
CA GLU A 15 16.40 -8.58 -0.45
C GLU A 15 16.02 -8.80 -1.92
N VAL A 16 16.76 -8.17 -2.85
CA VAL A 16 16.51 -8.31 -4.29
C VAL A 16 17.28 -9.51 -4.83
N ILE A 17 16.55 -10.60 -5.13
CA ILE A 17 17.12 -11.88 -5.60
C ILE A 17 17.08 -12.04 -7.13
N GLY A 18 16.45 -11.14 -7.85
CA GLY A 18 16.39 -11.17 -9.31
C GLY A 18 15.78 -9.91 -9.91
N LYS A 19 16.12 -9.65 -11.16
CA LYS A 19 15.64 -8.50 -11.94
C LYS A 19 15.23 -8.96 -13.33
N ILE A 20 14.11 -8.46 -13.81
CA ILE A 20 13.59 -8.76 -15.14
C ILE A 20 13.24 -7.45 -15.83
N THR A 21 13.72 -7.27 -17.04
CA THR A 21 13.35 -6.14 -17.91
C THR A 21 12.59 -6.65 -19.12
N GLN A 22 11.60 -5.89 -19.54
CA GLN A 22 10.87 -6.16 -20.76
C GLN A 22 10.48 -4.88 -21.49
N ARG A 23 10.74 -4.83 -22.79
CA ARG A 23 10.14 -3.81 -23.64
C ARG A 23 8.67 -4.11 -23.87
N ILE A 24 7.81 -3.15 -23.56
CA ILE A 24 6.37 -3.27 -23.72
C ILE A 24 5.96 -2.34 -24.86
N SER A 25 5.46 -2.91 -25.96
CA SER A 25 4.92 -2.14 -27.08
C SER A 25 3.45 -1.74 -26.83
N LYS A 26 2.71 -2.56 -26.07
CA LYS A 26 1.32 -2.32 -25.70
C LYS A 26 1.06 -2.91 -24.33
N ILE A 27 0.53 -2.08 -23.44
CA ILE A 27 0.12 -2.51 -22.10
C ILE A 27 -1.07 -3.47 -22.20
N ASN A 28 -0.95 -4.63 -21.58
CA ASN A 28 -2.03 -5.59 -21.46
C ASN A 28 -2.97 -5.18 -20.31
N SER A 29 -4.27 -5.07 -20.60
CA SER A 29 -5.27 -4.65 -19.62
C SER A 29 -5.41 -5.60 -18.43
N ALA A 30 -5.17 -6.90 -18.64
CA ALA A 30 -5.34 -7.91 -17.60
C ALA A 30 -4.09 -8.08 -16.71
N THR A 31 -2.88 -8.04 -17.28
CA THR A 31 -1.65 -8.41 -16.57
C THR A 31 -0.47 -7.46 -16.82
N PHE A 32 -0.70 -6.30 -17.41
CA PHE A 32 0.30 -5.31 -17.79
C PHE A 32 1.26 -5.81 -18.90
N ILE A 33 1.99 -6.90 -18.68
CA ILE A 33 3.02 -7.47 -19.57
C ILE A 33 2.53 -8.62 -20.47
N GLY A 34 1.26 -9.00 -20.36
CA GLY A 34 0.68 -10.13 -21.07
C GLY A 34 0.78 -11.46 -20.32
N LYS A 35 -0.23 -12.32 -20.53
CA LYS A 35 -0.45 -13.56 -19.75
C LYS A 35 0.72 -14.54 -19.77
N GLY A 36 1.29 -14.78 -20.97
CA GLY A 36 2.41 -15.73 -21.11
C GLY A 36 3.63 -15.31 -20.29
N LYS A 37 4.00 -14.03 -20.38
CA LYS A 37 5.14 -13.47 -19.63
C LYS A 37 4.86 -13.41 -18.13
N SER A 38 3.64 -13.09 -17.74
CA SER A 38 3.23 -13.09 -16.33
C SER A 38 3.37 -14.47 -15.71
N ASN A 39 2.93 -15.53 -16.40
CA ASN A 39 3.12 -16.91 -15.94
C ASN A 39 4.60 -17.27 -15.81
N GLN A 40 5.42 -16.90 -16.80
CA GLN A 40 6.87 -17.14 -16.77
C GLN A 40 7.52 -16.46 -15.54
N ILE A 41 7.20 -15.20 -15.27
CA ILE A 41 7.75 -14.46 -14.13
C ILE A 41 7.30 -15.09 -12.81
N ILE A 42 6.04 -15.48 -12.69
CA ILE A 42 5.55 -16.18 -11.48
C ILE A 42 6.30 -17.49 -11.27
N SER A 43 6.49 -18.31 -12.32
CA SER A 43 7.25 -19.55 -12.21
C SER A 43 8.70 -19.32 -11.77
N GLN A 44 9.38 -18.36 -12.39
CA GLN A 44 10.75 -17.99 -11.98
C GLN A 44 10.82 -17.49 -10.53
N ALA A 45 9.85 -16.67 -10.10
CA ALA A 45 9.78 -16.20 -8.73
C ALA A 45 9.60 -17.35 -7.73
N ILE A 46 8.80 -18.37 -8.07
CA ILE A 46 8.61 -19.56 -7.24
C ILE A 46 9.91 -20.38 -7.18
N GLU A 47 10.58 -20.59 -8.30
CA GLU A 47 11.87 -21.31 -8.38
C GLU A 47 12.95 -20.64 -7.52
N LEU A 48 13.00 -19.31 -7.52
CA LEU A 48 13.92 -18.51 -6.71
C LEU A 48 13.47 -18.37 -5.24
N ASN A 49 12.35 -18.97 -4.83
CA ASN A 49 11.73 -18.77 -3.51
C ASN A 49 11.41 -17.31 -3.18
N ALA A 50 11.20 -16.47 -4.19
CA ALA A 50 10.73 -15.11 -3.98
C ALA A 50 9.36 -15.10 -3.31
N LYS A 51 9.14 -14.13 -2.44
CA LYS A 51 7.85 -13.92 -1.76
C LYS A 51 7.08 -12.75 -2.35
N LEU A 52 7.77 -11.90 -3.10
CA LEU A 52 7.25 -10.63 -3.61
C LEU A 52 7.81 -10.35 -5.01
N ILE A 53 6.95 -9.85 -5.89
CA ILE A 53 7.33 -9.25 -7.18
C ILE A 53 6.96 -7.77 -7.09
N ILE A 54 7.90 -6.89 -7.47
CA ILE A 54 7.69 -5.45 -7.50
C ILE A 54 7.76 -4.99 -8.96
N PHE A 55 6.72 -4.29 -9.40
CA PHE A 55 6.68 -3.63 -10.69
C PHE A 55 7.13 -2.17 -10.56
N ASP A 56 8.00 -1.72 -11.47
CA ASP A 56 8.43 -0.32 -11.53
C ASP A 56 7.31 0.61 -12.01
N ASP A 57 6.38 0.07 -12.79
CA ASP A 57 5.18 0.77 -13.26
C ASP A 57 4.00 0.58 -12.32
N GLU A 58 3.04 1.52 -12.37
CA GLU A 58 1.81 1.43 -11.61
C GLU A 58 0.87 0.37 -12.21
N LEU A 59 0.36 -0.51 -11.36
CA LEU A 59 -0.61 -1.53 -11.73
C LEU A 59 -2.02 -1.12 -11.33
N SER A 60 -2.97 -1.35 -12.22
CA SER A 60 -4.38 -1.21 -11.87
C SER A 60 -4.80 -2.26 -10.82
N PRO A 61 -5.85 -1.98 -10.03
CA PRO A 61 -6.40 -2.96 -9.09
C PRO A 61 -6.76 -4.29 -9.73
N ALA A 62 -7.27 -4.26 -10.96
CA ALA A 62 -7.61 -5.46 -11.72
C ALA A 62 -6.37 -6.29 -12.09
N GLN A 63 -5.29 -5.63 -12.50
CA GLN A 63 -4.03 -6.30 -12.82
C GLN A 63 -3.42 -6.97 -11.57
N ILE A 64 -3.38 -6.29 -10.45
CA ILE A 64 -2.91 -6.87 -9.18
C ILE A 64 -3.77 -8.08 -8.80
N LYS A 65 -5.09 -7.97 -8.88
CA LYS A 65 -6.00 -9.09 -8.61
C LYS A 65 -5.72 -10.28 -9.53
N ASN A 66 -5.46 -10.04 -10.82
CA ASN A 66 -5.16 -11.10 -11.77
C ASN A 66 -3.84 -11.81 -11.45
N TYR A 67 -2.80 -11.09 -11.00
CA TYR A 67 -1.57 -11.70 -10.50
C TYR A 67 -1.82 -12.57 -9.27
N HIS A 68 -2.65 -12.13 -8.33
CA HIS A 68 -3.02 -12.94 -7.17
C HIS A 68 -3.80 -14.21 -7.55
N ASN A 69 -4.55 -14.17 -8.66
CA ASN A 69 -5.23 -15.36 -9.19
C ASN A 69 -4.25 -16.34 -9.89
N LEU A 70 -3.09 -15.85 -10.38
CA LEU A 70 -2.05 -16.71 -10.95
C LEU A 70 -1.24 -17.44 -9.90
N SER A 71 -1.05 -16.86 -8.73
CA SER A 71 -0.35 -17.48 -7.60
C SER A 71 -0.78 -16.88 -6.28
N ASP A 72 -1.12 -17.74 -5.33
CA ASP A 72 -1.38 -17.37 -3.94
C ASP A 72 -0.09 -17.28 -3.09
N LYS A 73 1.02 -17.77 -3.62
CA LYS A 73 2.33 -17.81 -2.93
C LYS A 73 3.13 -16.53 -3.10
N ILE A 74 2.91 -15.81 -4.20
CA ILE A 74 3.68 -14.61 -4.56
C ILE A 74 2.82 -13.37 -4.38
N LYS A 75 3.27 -12.46 -3.53
CA LYS A 75 2.66 -11.12 -3.44
C LYS A 75 3.12 -10.27 -4.61
N VAL A 76 2.26 -9.38 -5.08
CA VAL A 76 2.58 -8.42 -6.14
C VAL A 76 2.34 -7.02 -5.63
N LEU A 77 3.30 -6.16 -5.83
CA LEU A 77 3.30 -4.77 -5.45
C LEU A 77 3.76 -3.93 -6.63
N ASP A 78 3.25 -2.75 -6.76
CA ASP A 78 3.76 -1.76 -7.70
C ASP A 78 4.65 -0.72 -6.99
N ARG A 79 5.27 0.17 -7.77
CA ARG A 79 6.13 1.24 -7.25
C ARG A 79 5.42 2.11 -6.22
N SER A 80 4.15 2.46 -6.47
CA SER A 80 3.36 3.29 -5.55
C SER A 80 3.14 2.62 -4.19
N GLY A 81 2.81 1.33 -4.19
CA GLY A 81 2.68 0.55 -2.97
C GLY A 81 3.98 0.43 -2.19
N LEU A 82 5.11 0.23 -2.88
CA LEU A 82 6.44 0.18 -2.25
C LEU A 82 6.80 1.50 -1.57
N ILE A 83 6.60 2.63 -2.25
CA ILE A 83 6.86 3.97 -1.70
C ILE A 83 6.00 4.23 -0.46
N LEU A 84 4.72 3.86 -0.51
CA LEU A 84 3.82 4.00 0.64
C LEU A 84 4.29 3.14 1.83
N ASP A 85 4.79 1.94 1.60
CA ASP A 85 5.34 1.08 2.67
C ASP A 85 6.60 1.70 3.31
N ILE A 86 7.49 2.29 2.49
CA ILE A 86 8.66 3.03 2.98
C ILE A 86 8.23 4.21 3.85
N PHE A 87 7.28 5.02 3.39
CA PHE A 87 6.79 6.16 4.15
C PHE A 87 6.14 5.75 5.48
N ARG A 88 5.39 4.65 5.50
CA ARG A 88 4.81 4.11 6.74
C ARG A 88 5.86 3.74 7.77
N LYS A 89 6.97 3.17 7.33
CA LYS A 89 8.09 2.81 8.22
C LYS A 89 8.84 4.03 8.78
N HIS A 90 8.87 5.13 8.04
CA HIS A 90 9.66 6.32 8.38
C HIS A 90 8.84 7.46 8.99
N ALA A 91 7.52 7.45 8.91
CA ALA A 91 6.66 8.47 9.50
C ALA A 91 6.81 8.49 11.04
N ARG A 92 7.21 9.64 11.61
CA ARG A 92 7.47 9.81 13.05
C ARG A 92 6.45 10.68 13.74
N THR A 93 5.91 11.69 13.06
CA THR A 93 4.92 12.59 13.64
C THR A 93 3.51 12.02 13.49
N LYS A 94 2.62 12.37 14.42
CA LYS A 94 1.21 11.97 14.38
C LYS A 94 0.56 12.38 13.05
N GLU A 95 0.85 13.59 12.55
CA GLU A 95 0.34 14.07 11.27
C GLU A 95 0.85 13.20 10.12
N ALA A 96 2.18 13.02 10.00
CA ALA A 96 2.78 12.21 8.94
C ALA A 96 2.27 10.76 8.96
N THR A 97 2.20 10.14 10.13
CA THR A 97 1.67 8.77 10.26
C THR A 97 0.20 8.70 9.81
N THR A 98 -0.62 9.68 10.20
CA THR A 98 -2.04 9.71 9.81
C THR A 98 -2.20 9.92 8.31
N GLN A 99 -1.40 10.81 7.70
CA GLN A 99 -1.41 11.06 6.25
C GLN A 99 -0.99 9.82 5.46
N VAL A 100 0.11 9.18 5.85
CA VAL A 100 0.63 7.99 5.17
C VAL A 100 -0.31 6.81 5.33
N ASP A 101 -0.87 6.60 6.53
CA ASP A 101 -1.86 5.53 6.75
C ASP A 101 -3.12 5.76 5.90
N LEU A 102 -3.58 7.01 5.77
CA LEU A 102 -4.70 7.34 4.91
C LEU A 102 -4.39 7.01 3.44
N ALA A 103 -3.26 7.50 2.92
CA ALA A 103 -2.85 7.24 1.55
C ALA A 103 -2.68 5.74 1.27
N TYR A 104 -2.11 4.99 2.20
CA TYR A 104 -1.96 3.54 2.11
C TYR A 104 -3.31 2.81 2.06
N LEU A 105 -4.27 3.19 2.90
CA LEU A 105 -5.59 2.56 2.91
C LEU A 105 -6.41 2.91 1.66
N GLU A 106 -6.28 4.12 1.12
CA GLU A 106 -6.90 4.51 -0.14
C GLU A 106 -6.30 3.76 -1.34
N TYR A 107 -4.99 3.55 -1.35
CA TYR A 107 -4.31 2.69 -2.33
C TYR A 107 -4.77 1.23 -2.21
N LEU A 108 -4.89 0.72 -0.99
CA LEU A 108 -5.21 -0.68 -0.71
C LEU A 108 -6.67 -1.03 -1.01
N LEU A 109 -7.61 -0.15 -0.66
CA LEU A 109 -9.05 -0.44 -0.71
C LEU A 109 -9.54 -1.04 -2.03
N PRO A 110 -9.21 -0.49 -3.23
CA PRO A 110 -9.59 -1.08 -4.50
C PRO A 110 -8.82 -2.37 -4.84
N ARG A 111 -7.67 -2.60 -4.20
CA ARG A 111 -6.75 -3.72 -4.42
C ARG A 111 -6.96 -4.88 -3.46
N LEU A 112 -7.88 -4.75 -2.49
CA LEU A 112 -8.19 -5.81 -1.53
C LEU A 112 -8.62 -7.10 -2.21
N THR A 113 -7.86 -8.17 -1.95
CA THR A 113 -8.12 -9.54 -2.35
C THR A 113 -8.04 -10.46 -1.15
N ARG A 114 -8.40 -11.73 -1.29
CA ARG A 114 -8.33 -12.72 -0.19
C ARG A 114 -6.93 -12.86 0.42
N GLN A 115 -5.87 -12.55 -0.31
CA GLN A 115 -4.49 -12.62 0.20
C GLN A 115 -4.15 -11.49 1.20
N TRP A 116 -4.96 -10.43 1.24
CA TRP A 116 -4.79 -9.30 2.15
C TRP A 116 -5.55 -9.44 3.46
N THR A 117 -6.29 -10.54 3.64
CA THR A 117 -7.07 -10.82 4.87
C THR A 117 -6.20 -10.97 6.13
N HIS A 118 -4.88 -11.16 5.98
CA HIS A 118 -3.94 -11.14 7.10
C HIS A 118 -3.63 -9.74 7.65
N LEU A 119 -4.12 -8.69 7.02
CA LEU A 119 -3.95 -7.30 7.50
C LEU A 119 -4.60 -7.07 8.87
N GLU A 120 -5.66 -7.80 9.21
CA GLU A 120 -6.32 -7.72 10.51
C GLU A 120 -5.38 -7.99 11.67
N ARG A 121 -4.44 -8.93 11.53
CA ARG A 121 -3.47 -9.28 12.58
C ARG A 121 -2.43 -8.17 12.80
N GLN A 122 -2.06 -7.44 11.77
CA GLN A 122 -1.07 -6.35 11.85
C GLN A 122 -1.69 -5.03 12.32
N MET A 123 -3.00 -4.85 12.13
CA MET A 123 -3.70 -3.59 12.44
C MET A 123 -4.47 -3.63 13.76
N GLY A 124 -4.29 -4.68 14.60
CA GLY A 124 -4.99 -4.81 15.88
C GLY A 124 -6.51 -4.99 15.69
N GLY A 125 -6.90 -5.85 14.76
CA GLY A 125 -8.30 -6.09 14.43
C GLY A 125 -9.05 -6.79 15.56
N ILE A 126 -10.12 -6.17 16.01
CA ILE A 126 -11.18 -6.82 16.81
C ILE A 126 -11.94 -7.69 15.82
N GLY A 127 -11.92 -9.02 16.03
CA GLY A 127 -12.68 -9.97 15.22
C GLY A 127 -14.17 -9.64 15.26
N THR A 128 -14.65 -8.96 14.23
CA THR A 128 -16.08 -8.73 14.04
C THR A 128 -16.68 -9.96 13.37
N ARG A 129 -17.67 -10.58 14.02
CA ARG A 129 -18.49 -11.62 13.41
C ARG A 129 -19.12 -11.06 12.14
N ALA A 130 -18.79 -11.65 10.98
CA ALA A 130 -19.50 -11.38 9.74
C ALA A 130 -20.99 -11.66 9.96
N GLY A 131 -21.85 -10.72 9.59
CA GLY A 131 -23.28 -10.95 9.55
C GLY A 131 -23.59 -12.09 8.57
N MET A 132 -24.68 -12.85 8.82
CA MET A 132 -25.11 -13.91 7.89
C MET A 132 -25.29 -13.33 6.48
N GLY A 133 -24.49 -13.81 5.50
CA GLY A 133 -24.56 -13.42 4.09
C GLY A 133 -23.47 -12.47 3.58
N GLU A 134 -22.64 -11.88 4.44
CA GLU A 134 -21.52 -11.01 4.01
C GLU A 134 -20.24 -11.82 3.82
N THR A 135 -19.53 -11.62 2.69
CA THR A 135 -18.24 -12.27 2.46
C THR A 135 -17.15 -11.60 3.30
N GLN A 136 -16.08 -12.35 3.65
CA GLN A 136 -14.94 -11.80 4.40
C GLN A 136 -14.35 -10.55 3.74
N ILE A 137 -14.26 -10.52 2.40
CA ILE A 137 -13.76 -9.34 1.67
C ILE A 137 -14.66 -8.12 1.83
N GLU A 138 -15.98 -8.30 1.91
CA GLU A 138 -16.93 -7.19 2.11
C GLU A 138 -16.79 -6.60 3.51
N VAL A 139 -16.62 -7.47 4.51
CA VAL A 139 -16.30 -7.04 5.89
C VAL A 139 -15.01 -6.25 5.92
N ASP A 140 -13.94 -6.76 5.31
CA ASP A 140 -12.62 -6.10 5.27
C ASP A 140 -12.71 -4.73 4.58
N ARG A 141 -13.41 -4.64 3.45
CA ARG A 141 -13.65 -3.37 2.76
C ARG A 141 -14.42 -2.37 3.61
N ARG A 142 -15.42 -2.82 4.36
CA ARG A 142 -16.19 -1.98 5.26
C ARG A 142 -15.31 -1.42 6.38
N LEU A 143 -14.48 -2.29 6.99
CA LEU A 143 -13.53 -1.89 8.04
C LEU A 143 -12.52 -0.85 7.52
N VAL A 144 -11.94 -1.08 6.33
CA VAL A 144 -10.99 -0.15 5.71
C VAL A 144 -11.66 1.18 5.40
N ARG A 145 -12.88 1.22 4.85
CA ARG A 145 -13.64 2.45 4.63
C ARG A 145 -13.91 3.21 5.93
N GLY A 146 -14.29 2.50 6.99
CA GLY A 146 -14.49 3.08 8.31
C GLY A 146 -13.21 3.72 8.86
N ARG A 147 -12.05 3.06 8.66
CA ARG A 147 -10.76 3.60 9.07
C ARG A 147 -10.35 4.82 8.26
N ILE A 148 -10.53 4.80 6.93
CA ILE A 148 -10.32 5.97 6.05
C ILE A 148 -11.13 7.17 6.55
N THR A 149 -12.40 6.99 6.84
CA THR A 149 -13.28 8.06 7.33
C THR A 149 -12.77 8.62 8.66
N ARG A 150 -12.31 7.76 9.57
CA ARG A 150 -11.73 8.19 10.86
C ARG A 150 -10.45 8.98 10.67
N LEU A 151 -9.51 8.48 9.84
CA LEU A 151 -8.24 9.16 9.58
C LEU A 151 -8.45 10.53 8.94
N LYS A 152 -9.41 10.69 8.03
CA LYS A 152 -9.79 12.00 7.46
C LYS A 152 -10.24 12.99 8.54
N LYS A 153 -11.05 12.55 9.49
CA LYS A 153 -11.48 13.38 10.63
C LYS A 153 -10.30 13.74 11.55
N ASP A 154 -9.41 12.79 11.80
CA ASP A 154 -8.22 13.00 12.62
C ASP A 154 -7.27 14.03 11.99
N LEU A 155 -7.07 13.98 10.65
CA LEU A 155 -6.26 14.99 9.93
C LEU A 155 -6.84 16.40 10.09
N ILE A 156 -8.14 16.59 9.91
CA ILE A 156 -8.80 17.88 10.09
C ILE A 156 -8.59 18.40 11.52
N ARG A 157 -8.66 17.51 12.51
CA ARG A 157 -8.41 17.88 13.91
C ARG A 157 -6.95 18.30 14.14
N ILE A 158 -5.99 17.53 13.64
CA ILE A 158 -4.55 17.82 13.74
C ILE A 158 -4.23 19.17 13.10
N GLU A 159 -4.80 19.45 11.94
CA GLU A 159 -4.60 20.71 11.22
C GLU A 159 -5.15 21.92 12.01
N LYS A 160 -6.32 21.79 12.61
CA LYS A 160 -6.90 22.83 13.49
C LYS A 160 -6.04 23.07 14.74
N GLU A 161 -5.59 21.99 15.39
CA GLU A 161 -4.71 22.06 16.57
C GLU A 161 -3.41 22.79 16.21
N ARG A 162 -2.83 22.47 15.07
CA ARG A 162 -1.59 23.07 14.57
C ARG A 162 -1.76 24.56 14.24
N HIS A 163 -2.87 24.94 13.59
CA HIS A 163 -3.20 26.33 13.32
C HIS A 163 -3.33 27.14 14.62
N THR A 164 -4.03 26.60 15.61
CA THR A 164 -4.19 27.24 16.93
C THR A 164 -2.84 27.43 17.64
N GLN A 165 -1.95 26.43 17.55
CA GLN A 165 -0.60 26.52 18.14
C GLN A 165 0.29 27.55 17.43
N SER A 166 0.17 27.67 16.10
CA SER A 166 0.89 28.68 15.32
C SER A 166 0.43 30.09 15.70
N MET A 167 -0.87 30.32 15.78
CA MET A 167 -1.42 31.63 16.19
C MET A 167 -0.99 32.06 17.60
N ARG A 168 -0.91 31.12 18.54
CA ARG A 168 -0.42 31.41 19.91
C ARG A 168 1.04 31.84 19.91
N ARG A 169 1.91 31.14 19.14
CA ARG A 169 3.32 31.52 18.99
C ARG A 169 3.49 32.91 18.41
N ASP A 170 2.73 33.24 17.34
CA ASP A 170 2.79 34.56 16.72
C ASP A 170 2.30 35.69 17.66
N SER A 171 1.37 35.41 18.57
CA SER A 171 0.93 36.37 19.57
C SER A 171 1.94 36.57 20.70
N GLU A 172 2.64 35.53 21.12
CA GLU A 172 3.71 35.63 22.17
C GLU A 172 4.94 36.39 21.66
N TYR A 173 5.31 36.26 20.38
CA TYR A 173 6.45 37.01 19.81
C TYR A 173 6.15 38.50 19.59
N ARG A 174 4.88 38.93 19.53
CA ARG A 174 4.52 40.34 19.41
C ARG A 174 4.58 41.14 20.73
N VAL A 175 4.77 40.49 21.85
CA VAL A 175 4.79 41.12 23.18
C VAL A 175 6.23 41.45 23.64
N SER A 176 7.26 41.11 22.84
CA SER A 176 8.68 41.27 23.21
C SER A 176 9.41 42.38 22.44
N LEU A 177 8.72 43.50 22.09
CA LEU A 177 9.35 44.69 21.51
C LEU A 177 9.05 45.91 22.40
#